data_e0c459e6dcf1cc62c12ed1b7de88ea92
#
_entry.id   e0c459e6dcf1cc62c12ed1b7de88ea92
#
_cell.length_a   1.000
_cell.length_b   1.000
_cell.length_c   1.000
_cell.angle_alpha   90.00
_cell.angle_beta   90.00
_cell.angle_gamma   90.00
#
_symmetry.space_group_name_H-M   'P 1'
#
loop_
_entity.id
_entity.type
_entity.pdbx_description
1 polymer ?
#
loop_
_entity_poly.entity_id
_entity_poly.type
_entity_poly.pdbx_seq_one_letter_code
_entity_poly.pdbx_strand_id
1 'polypeptide(L)'
;MLFAAPYMASRISHFSHLIPNHSSLSAQTQTGKASYYAKKFEGRRTASGERLHGDSLTCAHRTFPFGTMLRVTNLSNGKSVIVRVTDRGPFARGRIIDLSRRAARIIGMMTQGIATVKVEVIDRIIIPFRPTMPEVQPEYDLEVAPEFEYGVTEEWDEITSNE
;
A
#
# COMPACT_ATOMS: atom_id res chain seq x y z
N MET A 1 -30.01 -7.04 67.90
CA MET A 1 -29.75 -5.77 67.16
C MET A 1 -28.69 -6.07 66.12
N LEU A 2 -29.09 -6.36 64.89
CA LEU A 2 -28.20 -6.57 63.75
C LEU A 2 -28.20 -5.29 62.90
N PHE A 3 -27.05 -4.66 62.77
CA PHE A 3 -26.84 -3.59 61.81
C PHE A 3 -26.35 -4.15 60.47
N ALA A 4 -27.21 -4.04 59.47
CA ALA A 4 -26.86 -4.36 58.09
C ALA A 4 -26.19 -3.12 57.45
N ALA A 5 -24.99 -3.27 56.95
CA ALA A 5 -24.29 -2.27 56.16
C ALA A 5 -24.78 -2.30 54.69
N PRO A 6 -24.98 -1.16 54.03
CA PRO A 6 -25.37 -1.14 52.63
C PRO A 6 -24.16 -1.34 51.72
N TYR A 7 -24.31 -2.29 50.82
CA TYR A 7 -23.41 -2.60 49.75
C TYR A 7 -23.40 -1.47 48.70
N MET A 8 -22.32 -0.71 48.60
CA MET A 8 -22.13 0.30 47.56
C MET A 8 -21.87 -0.38 46.21
N ALA A 9 -22.90 -0.35 45.36
CA ALA A 9 -22.76 -0.73 43.97
C ALA A 9 -21.88 0.27 43.22
N SER A 10 -20.68 -0.15 42.88
CA SER A 10 -19.78 0.60 42.03
C SER A 10 -20.36 0.74 40.62
N ARG A 11 -20.65 1.96 40.20
CA ARG A 11 -21.06 2.32 38.86
C ARG A 11 -19.89 2.06 37.92
N ILE A 12 -19.95 0.98 37.16
CA ILE A 12 -19.10 0.76 36.02
C ILE A 12 -19.60 1.70 34.92
N SER A 13 -18.90 2.81 34.73
CA SER A 13 -19.07 3.70 33.59
C SER A 13 -18.74 2.91 32.33
N HIS A 14 -19.75 2.66 31.51
CA HIS A 14 -19.60 2.17 30.16
C HIS A 14 -18.85 3.24 29.35
N PHE A 15 -17.54 3.07 29.24
CA PHE A 15 -16.74 3.79 28.27
C PHE A 15 -17.07 3.18 26.90
N SER A 16 -18.13 3.69 26.27
CA SER A 16 -18.43 3.39 24.88
C SER A 16 -17.28 3.94 24.05
N HIS A 17 -16.33 3.07 23.73
CA HIS A 17 -15.34 3.33 22.70
C HIS A 17 -16.13 3.59 21.40
N LEU A 18 -16.26 4.85 21.03
CA LEU A 18 -16.63 5.27 19.68
C LEU A 18 -15.53 4.73 18.75
N ILE A 19 -15.71 3.52 18.25
CA ILE A 19 -14.99 3.02 17.10
C ILE A 19 -15.36 3.99 15.99
N PRO A 20 -14.41 4.77 15.42
CA PRO A 20 -14.71 5.59 14.27
C PRO A 20 -15.25 4.65 13.20
N ASN A 21 -16.48 4.91 12.81
CA ASN A 21 -17.17 4.22 11.74
C ASN A 21 -16.28 4.36 10.51
N HIS A 22 -15.47 3.33 10.21
CA HIS A 22 -14.85 3.16 8.92
C HIS A 22 -16.00 2.97 7.93
N SER A 23 -16.61 4.09 7.54
CA SER A 23 -17.53 4.10 6.42
C SER A 23 -16.76 3.44 5.27
N SER A 24 -17.17 2.23 4.96
CA SER A 24 -16.59 1.36 3.98
C SER A 24 -16.38 2.12 2.67
N LEU A 25 -15.11 2.38 2.33
CA LEU A 25 -14.70 2.88 1.03
C LEU A 25 -15.03 1.83 -0.07
N SER A 26 -15.52 0.68 0.35
CA SER A 26 -15.83 -0.51 -0.42
C SER A 26 -17.12 -0.36 -1.19
N ALA A 27 -17.16 0.39 -2.22
CA ALA A 27 -18.05 0.32 -3.38
C ALA A 27 -18.18 1.65 -4.12
N GLN A 28 -17.22 2.57 -4.00
CA GLN A 28 -17.29 3.77 -4.82
C GLN A 28 -16.90 3.41 -6.27
N THR A 29 -17.94 3.16 -7.06
CA THR A 29 -17.78 2.99 -8.51
C THR A 29 -18.10 4.30 -9.19
N GLN A 30 -17.23 4.74 -10.10
CA GLN A 30 -17.43 5.92 -10.92
C GLN A 30 -17.31 5.55 -12.41
N THR A 31 -18.16 6.13 -13.25
CA THR A 31 -18.06 5.98 -14.71
C THR A 31 -17.86 7.35 -15.34
N GLY A 32 -16.89 7.45 -16.26
CA GLY A 32 -16.61 8.72 -16.94
C GLY A 32 -15.43 8.58 -17.91
N LYS A 33 -14.95 9.70 -18.42
CA LYS A 33 -13.85 9.71 -19.38
C LYS A 33 -12.50 9.65 -18.66
N ALA A 34 -11.62 8.79 -19.16
CA ALA A 34 -10.20 8.73 -18.80
C ALA A 34 -9.35 9.36 -19.91
N SER A 35 -8.25 10.00 -19.54
CA SER A 35 -7.14 10.31 -20.44
C SER A 35 -5.82 9.79 -19.86
N TYR A 36 -4.69 10.11 -20.47
CA TYR A 36 -3.38 9.73 -19.94
C TYR A 36 -2.39 10.88 -20.07
N TYR A 37 -1.34 10.86 -19.27
CA TYR A 37 -0.30 11.88 -19.26
C TYR A 37 0.48 11.92 -20.56
N ALA A 38 0.64 13.13 -21.12
CA ALA A 38 1.53 13.37 -22.24
C ALA A 38 3.00 13.19 -21.80
N LYS A 39 3.88 12.79 -22.75
CA LYS A 39 5.31 12.55 -22.50
C LYS A 39 6.02 13.73 -21.82
N LYS A 40 5.60 14.96 -22.10
CA LYS A 40 6.18 16.18 -21.51
C LYS A 40 6.04 16.30 -19.98
N PHE A 41 5.19 15.47 -19.37
CA PHE A 41 5.01 15.44 -17.92
C PHE A 41 5.90 14.40 -17.22
N GLU A 42 6.64 13.60 -17.97
CA GLU A 42 7.58 12.63 -17.43
C GLU A 42 8.58 13.28 -16.47
N GLY A 43 8.83 12.66 -15.34
CA GLY A 43 9.74 13.14 -14.29
C GLY A 43 9.23 14.31 -13.45
N ARG A 44 8.07 14.92 -13.77
CA ARG A 44 7.50 16.00 -12.95
C ARG A 44 7.00 15.48 -11.61
N ARG A 45 7.04 16.33 -10.60
CA ARG A 45 6.45 16.01 -9.30
C ARG A 45 4.94 15.96 -9.38
N THR A 46 4.34 14.92 -8.85
CA THR A 46 2.91 14.75 -8.64
C THR A 46 2.47 15.43 -7.34
N ALA A 47 1.17 15.53 -7.10
CA ALA A 47 0.64 16.14 -5.89
C ALA A 47 0.96 15.32 -4.62
N SER A 48 1.28 14.03 -4.73
CA SER A 48 1.78 13.21 -3.61
C SER A 48 3.27 13.45 -3.30
N GLY A 49 3.98 14.22 -4.14
CA GLY A 49 5.42 14.45 -4.03
C GLY A 49 6.29 13.47 -4.80
N GLU A 50 5.73 12.38 -5.30
CA GLU A 50 6.43 11.40 -6.13
C GLU A 50 6.73 11.96 -7.52
N ARG A 51 7.69 11.38 -8.24
CA ARG A 51 7.90 11.71 -9.66
C ARG A 51 6.99 10.88 -10.55
N LEU A 52 6.42 11.53 -11.56
CA LEU A 52 5.61 10.85 -12.56
C LEU A 52 6.51 10.01 -13.47
N HIS A 53 6.26 8.71 -13.50
CA HIS A 53 6.91 7.77 -14.41
C HIS A 53 5.86 7.13 -15.31
N GLY A 54 6.01 7.30 -16.62
CA GLY A 54 5.07 6.77 -17.60
C GLY A 54 4.94 5.25 -17.58
N ASP A 55 5.97 4.54 -17.10
CA ASP A 55 5.98 3.08 -16.97
C ASP A 55 5.47 2.56 -15.61
N SER A 56 5.12 3.44 -14.69
CA SER A 56 4.45 3.08 -13.43
C SER A 56 2.96 2.83 -13.65
N LEU A 57 2.33 2.08 -12.77
CA LEU A 57 0.87 1.91 -12.74
C LEU A 57 0.25 2.90 -11.76
N THR A 58 0.20 4.16 -12.15
CA THR A 58 -0.29 5.29 -11.35
C THR A 58 -1.33 6.11 -12.09
N CYS A 59 -2.07 6.91 -11.33
CA CYS A 59 -3.09 7.79 -11.89
C CYS A 59 -3.25 9.09 -11.08
N ALA A 60 -3.90 10.09 -11.70
CA ALA A 60 -4.49 11.21 -10.99
C ALA A 60 -5.98 10.99 -10.78
N HIS A 61 -6.46 11.30 -9.59
CA HIS A 61 -7.88 11.34 -9.25
C HIS A 61 -8.17 12.56 -8.37
N ARG A 62 -9.39 13.15 -8.51
CA ARG A 62 -9.73 14.40 -7.81
C ARG A 62 -9.83 14.23 -6.30
N THR A 63 -10.50 13.19 -5.84
CA THR A 63 -10.97 13.05 -4.46
C THR A 63 -10.41 11.86 -3.71
N PHE A 64 -10.12 10.73 -4.38
CA PHE A 64 -9.61 9.55 -3.67
C PHE A 64 -8.26 9.86 -3.00
N PRO A 65 -8.05 9.39 -1.76
CA PRO A 65 -6.78 9.54 -1.05
C PRO A 65 -5.57 9.06 -1.87
N PHE A 66 -4.40 9.67 -1.66
CA PHE A 66 -3.17 9.13 -2.23
C PHE A 66 -2.91 7.71 -1.69
N GLY A 67 -2.39 6.85 -2.56
CA GLY A 67 -2.17 5.45 -2.24
C GLY A 67 -3.37 4.53 -2.48
N THR A 68 -4.58 5.09 -2.71
CA THR A 68 -5.76 4.28 -3.04
C THR A 68 -5.52 3.48 -4.32
N MET A 69 -5.85 2.19 -4.29
CA MET A 69 -5.79 1.31 -5.45
C MET A 69 -7.12 1.32 -6.18
N LEU A 70 -7.07 1.56 -7.48
CA LEU A 70 -8.25 1.64 -8.34
C LEU A 70 -8.16 0.60 -9.45
N ARG A 71 -9.23 -0.15 -9.66
CA ARG A 71 -9.41 -0.93 -10.90
C ARG A 71 -10.06 -0.01 -11.92
N VAL A 72 -9.40 0.16 -13.07
CA VAL A 72 -9.89 0.95 -14.18
C VAL A 72 -10.20 0.01 -15.34
N THR A 73 -11.45 -0.06 -15.74
CA THR A 73 -11.93 -0.90 -16.84
C THR A 73 -12.36 -0.04 -18.01
N ASN A 74 -11.79 -0.27 -19.18
CA ASN A 74 -12.21 0.37 -20.43
C ASN A 74 -13.49 -0.29 -20.93
N LEU A 75 -14.59 0.46 -20.99
CA LEU A 75 -15.90 -0.08 -21.32
C LEU A 75 -16.04 -0.47 -22.80
N SER A 76 -15.16 0.01 -23.68
CA SER A 76 -15.23 -0.31 -25.11
C SER A 76 -14.64 -1.69 -25.45
N ASN A 77 -13.70 -2.20 -24.63
CA ASN A 77 -13.01 -3.45 -24.92
C ASN A 77 -12.89 -4.40 -23.71
N GLY A 78 -13.43 -4.03 -22.56
CA GLY A 78 -13.42 -4.82 -21.33
C GLY A 78 -12.06 -4.97 -20.64
N LYS A 79 -10.98 -4.41 -21.20
CA LYS A 79 -9.64 -4.50 -20.58
C LYS A 79 -9.56 -3.67 -19.31
N SER A 80 -8.90 -4.19 -18.29
CA SER A 80 -8.76 -3.51 -17.00
C SER A 80 -7.30 -3.47 -16.52
N VAL A 81 -7.01 -2.50 -15.66
CA VAL A 81 -5.72 -2.33 -15.00
C VAL A 81 -5.93 -1.84 -13.58
N ILE A 82 -5.04 -2.23 -12.68
CA ILE A 82 -5.00 -1.69 -11.32
C ILE A 82 -3.95 -0.60 -11.26
N VAL A 83 -4.33 0.57 -10.74
CA VAL A 83 -3.47 1.75 -10.64
C VAL A 83 -3.55 2.37 -9.24
N ARG A 84 -2.47 3.01 -8.82
CA ARG A 84 -2.40 3.73 -7.54
C ARG A 84 -2.58 5.22 -7.75
N VAL A 85 -3.38 5.86 -6.90
CA VAL A 85 -3.57 7.32 -6.91
C VAL A 85 -2.32 7.99 -6.35
N THR A 86 -1.65 8.81 -7.17
CA THR A 86 -0.45 9.57 -6.78
C THR A 86 -0.57 11.05 -7.10
N ASP A 87 -1.60 11.46 -7.86
CA ASP A 87 -1.72 12.83 -8.30
C ASP A 87 -3.17 13.35 -8.19
N ARG A 88 -3.32 14.69 -8.34
CA ARG A 88 -4.60 15.36 -8.34
C ARG A 88 -4.98 15.79 -9.76
N GLY A 89 -6.25 15.63 -10.08
CA GLY A 89 -6.84 15.87 -11.40
C GLY A 89 -7.65 14.67 -11.85
N PRO A 90 -8.14 14.66 -13.09
CA PRO A 90 -8.12 15.77 -14.06
C PRO A 90 -9.04 16.93 -13.67
N PHE A 91 -8.64 18.16 -13.99
CA PHE A 91 -9.47 19.34 -13.77
C PHE A 91 -10.31 19.69 -15.01
N ALA A 92 -10.09 19.02 -16.14
CA ALA A 92 -10.89 19.18 -17.35
C ALA A 92 -12.28 18.57 -17.18
N ARG A 93 -13.27 19.26 -17.74
CA ARG A 93 -14.69 18.87 -17.62
C ARG A 93 -14.94 17.47 -18.25
N GLY A 94 -15.70 16.62 -17.57
CA GLY A 94 -16.10 15.30 -18.07
C GLY A 94 -15.06 14.19 -17.91
N ARG A 95 -13.81 14.52 -17.53
CA ARG A 95 -12.81 13.50 -17.19
C ARG A 95 -12.81 13.22 -15.68
N ILE A 96 -12.64 11.98 -15.32
CA ILE A 96 -12.62 11.52 -13.92
C ILE A 96 -11.24 11.02 -13.47
N ILE A 97 -10.40 10.56 -14.41
CA ILE A 97 -9.10 9.97 -14.12
C ILE A 97 -8.11 10.25 -15.26
N ASP A 98 -6.83 10.49 -14.90
CA ASP A 98 -5.72 10.54 -15.84
C ASP A 98 -4.73 9.43 -15.51
N LEU A 99 -4.43 8.56 -16.48
CA LEU A 99 -3.62 7.35 -16.32
C LEU A 99 -2.15 7.60 -16.70
N SER A 100 -1.25 6.84 -16.13
CA SER A 100 0.10 6.69 -16.67
C SER A 100 0.05 6.09 -18.08
N ARG A 101 1.11 6.28 -18.87
CA ARG A 101 1.18 5.76 -20.24
C ARG A 101 1.11 4.23 -20.30
N ARG A 102 1.76 3.55 -19.34
CA ARG A 102 1.70 2.09 -19.21
C ARG A 102 0.29 1.60 -18.92
N ALA A 103 -0.41 2.23 -17.98
CA ALA A 103 -1.79 1.87 -17.67
C ALA A 103 -2.72 2.07 -18.87
N ALA A 104 -2.59 3.20 -19.57
CA ALA A 104 -3.35 3.49 -20.79
C ALA A 104 -3.09 2.48 -21.91
N ARG A 105 -1.86 1.99 -22.04
CA ARG A 105 -1.49 0.94 -23.01
C ARG A 105 -2.15 -0.39 -22.66
N ILE A 106 -2.14 -0.78 -21.38
CA ILE A 106 -2.75 -2.04 -20.93
C ILE A 106 -4.23 -2.07 -21.23
N ILE A 107 -4.98 -0.99 -20.99
CA ILE A 107 -6.41 -0.93 -21.27
C ILE A 107 -6.73 -0.57 -22.73
N GLY A 108 -5.72 -0.47 -23.60
CA GLY A 108 -5.88 -0.29 -25.04
C GLY A 108 -6.44 1.05 -25.47
N MET A 109 -6.18 2.16 -24.74
CA MET A 109 -6.73 3.49 -25.06
C MET A 109 -5.74 4.44 -25.75
N MET A 110 -4.50 4.00 -26.04
CA MET A 110 -3.45 4.87 -26.57
C MET A 110 -3.81 5.53 -27.90
N THR A 111 -4.47 4.82 -28.80
CA THR A 111 -4.84 5.33 -30.12
C THR A 111 -5.96 6.37 -30.03
N GLN A 112 -6.92 6.16 -29.12
CA GLN A 112 -8.08 7.03 -28.97
C GLN A 112 -7.77 8.27 -28.11
N GLY A 113 -6.76 8.23 -27.27
CA GLY A 113 -6.39 9.32 -26.35
C GLY A 113 -7.36 9.48 -25.16
N ILE A 114 -8.65 9.28 -25.39
CA ILE A 114 -9.72 9.35 -24.37
C ILE A 114 -10.58 8.10 -24.50
N ALA A 115 -10.93 7.48 -23.36
CA ALA A 115 -11.82 6.33 -23.32
C ALA A 115 -12.86 6.49 -22.20
N THR A 116 -14.04 5.88 -22.36
CA THR A 116 -15.00 5.76 -21.27
C THR A 116 -14.62 4.58 -20.42
N VAL A 117 -14.45 4.84 -19.12
CA VAL A 117 -13.99 3.83 -18.15
C VAL A 117 -14.92 3.73 -16.96
N LYS A 118 -14.93 2.55 -16.35
CA LYS A 118 -15.44 2.31 -15.00
C LYS A 118 -14.25 2.27 -14.05
N VAL A 119 -14.32 3.03 -12.95
CA VAL A 119 -13.31 3.11 -11.89
C VAL A 119 -13.92 2.55 -10.62
N GLU A 120 -13.27 1.57 -10.02
CA GLU A 120 -13.70 0.91 -8.79
C GLU A 120 -12.57 0.97 -7.77
N VAL A 121 -12.87 1.36 -6.55
CA VAL A 121 -11.92 1.27 -5.45
C VAL A 121 -11.72 -0.20 -5.12
N ILE A 122 -10.47 -0.63 -5.12
CA ILE A 122 -10.10 -1.94 -4.61
C ILE A 122 -9.76 -1.72 -3.14
N ASP A 123 -10.64 -2.18 -2.25
CA ASP A 123 -10.26 -2.33 -0.87
C ASP A 123 -8.97 -3.17 -0.83
N ARG A 124 -8.04 -2.76 0.03
CA ARG A 124 -6.87 -3.58 0.33
C ARG A 124 -7.38 -5.02 0.40
N ILE A 125 -6.80 -5.88 -0.42
CA ILE A 125 -6.94 -7.31 -0.20
C ILE A 125 -6.47 -7.50 1.24
N ILE A 126 -7.43 -7.54 2.17
CA ILE A 126 -7.18 -8.13 3.47
C ILE A 126 -6.84 -9.56 3.08
N ILE A 127 -5.56 -9.88 3.05
CA ILE A 127 -5.15 -11.27 2.99
C ILE A 127 -5.72 -11.86 4.27
N PRO A 128 -6.82 -12.64 4.23
CA PRO A 128 -7.50 -13.08 5.44
C PRO A 128 -6.68 -14.13 6.20
N PHE A 129 -5.49 -14.40 5.71
CA PHE A 129 -4.57 -15.34 6.30
C PHE A 129 -3.16 -14.72 6.39
N ARG A 130 -2.98 -13.86 7.41
CA ARG A 130 -1.71 -13.88 8.10
C ARG A 130 -1.85 -15.05 9.09
N PRO A 131 -1.21 -16.21 8.89
CA PRO A 131 -1.12 -17.15 9.99
C PRO A 131 -0.51 -16.36 11.14
N THR A 132 -1.23 -16.26 12.24
CA THR A 132 -0.63 -15.92 13.51
C THR A 132 0.40 -17.03 13.69
N MET A 133 1.64 -16.78 13.26
CA MET A 133 2.72 -17.63 13.71
C MET A 133 2.60 -17.59 15.24
N PRO A 134 2.43 -18.74 15.89
CA PRO A 134 2.50 -18.75 17.33
C PRO A 134 3.80 -18.00 17.63
N GLU A 135 3.73 -17.03 18.51
CA GLU A 135 4.88 -16.31 19.00
C GLU A 135 5.77 -17.36 19.64
N VAL A 136 6.61 -17.96 18.78
CA VAL A 136 7.70 -18.82 19.22
C VAL A 136 8.63 -17.82 19.89
N GLN A 137 8.43 -17.64 21.19
CA GLN A 137 9.47 -17.06 22.01
C GLN A 137 10.68 -17.96 21.80
N PRO A 138 11.78 -17.46 21.25
CA PRO A 138 12.99 -18.24 21.22
C PRO A 138 13.37 -18.45 22.68
N GLU A 139 13.09 -19.63 23.19
CA GLU A 139 13.67 -20.11 24.41
C GLU A 139 15.15 -20.31 24.09
N TYR A 140 15.91 -19.23 24.27
CA TYR A 140 17.36 -19.28 24.23
C TYR A 140 17.79 -20.00 25.51
N ASP A 141 17.83 -21.32 25.46
CA ASP A 141 18.68 -22.08 26.34
C ASP A 141 20.12 -21.64 26.02
N LEU A 142 20.59 -20.70 26.82
CA LEU A 142 22.02 -20.36 26.89
C LEU A 142 22.73 -21.55 27.54
N GLU A 143 22.75 -22.71 26.89
CA GLU A 143 23.80 -23.66 27.14
C GLU A 143 25.09 -23.00 26.62
N VAL A 144 25.90 -22.62 27.59
CA VAL A 144 27.23 -22.08 27.43
C VAL A 144 27.98 -22.96 26.43
N ALA A 145 28.21 -22.44 25.21
CA ALA A 145 29.06 -23.11 24.26
C ALA A 145 30.44 -23.35 24.90
N PRO A 146 31.00 -24.55 24.78
CA PRO A 146 32.35 -24.79 25.28
C PRO A 146 33.30 -23.81 24.64
N GLU A 147 34.16 -23.20 25.45
CA GLU A 147 35.23 -22.33 25.00
C GLU A 147 36.03 -23.07 23.94
N PHE A 148 35.90 -22.64 22.69
CA PHE A 148 36.83 -23.03 21.64
C PHE A 148 38.13 -22.28 21.92
N GLU A 149 39.07 -22.99 22.52
CA GLU A 149 40.46 -22.58 22.64
C GLU A 149 41.04 -22.47 21.20
N TYR A 150 41.06 -21.26 20.65
CA TYR A 150 41.78 -21.00 19.43
C TYR A 150 43.27 -21.13 19.71
N GLY A 151 43.82 -22.30 19.42
CA GLY A 151 45.27 -22.46 19.31
C GLY A 151 45.78 -21.53 18.24
N VAL A 152 46.38 -20.42 18.66
CA VAL A 152 47.13 -19.54 17.79
C VAL A 152 48.42 -20.30 17.48
N THR A 153 48.47 -21.00 16.34
CA THR A 153 49.74 -21.43 15.76
C THR A 153 50.28 -20.26 15.00
N GLU A 154 51.31 -19.61 15.59
CA GLU A 154 52.19 -18.69 14.91
C GLU A 154 52.98 -19.48 13.83
N GLU A 155 52.58 -19.34 12.58
CA GLU A 155 53.40 -19.79 11.44
C GLU A 155 53.08 -18.95 10.20
N TRP A 156 53.48 -17.66 10.24
CA TRP A 156 53.50 -16.77 9.07
C TRP A 156 54.77 -15.95 8.96
N ASP A 157 55.91 -16.54 9.34
CA ASP A 157 57.21 -15.97 9.02
C ASP A 157 57.96 -16.95 8.14
N GLU A 158 57.92 -16.78 6.82
CA GLU A 158 58.97 -17.09 5.84
C GLU A 158 58.42 -17.14 4.41
N ILE A 159 58.06 -16.02 3.84
CA ILE A 159 58.16 -15.87 2.34
C ILE A 159 58.40 -14.38 2.03
N THR A 160 59.61 -13.90 2.27
CA THR A 160 60.18 -12.75 1.56
C THR A 160 61.69 -12.78 1.67
N SER A 161 62.31 -13.68 0.92
CA SER A 161 63.66 -13.47 0.42
C SER A 161 63.94 -14.51 -0.68
N ASN A 162 63.73 -14.12 -1.95
CA ASN A 162 64.70 -14.42 -3.03
C ASN A 162 64.12 -13.90 -4.36
N GLU A 163 64.96 -13.00 -4.91
CA GLU A 163 65.08 -12.53 -6.30
C GLU A 163 64.10 -11.49 -6.78
#